data_52b57510c2330261a1e373ed1ffcc0da
#
_entry.id   52b57510c2330261a1e373ed1ffcc0da
#
_cell.length_a   1.000
_cell.length_b   1.000
_cell.length_c   1.000
_cell.angle_alpha   90.00
_cell.angle_beta   90.00
_cell.angle_gamma   90.00
#
_symmetry.space_group_name_H-M   'P 1'
#
loop_
_entity.id
_entity.type
_entity.pdbx_description
1 polymer ?
#
loop_
_entity_poly.entity_id
_entity_poly.type
_entity_poly.pdbx_seq_one_letter_code
_entity_poly.pdbx_strand_id
1 'polypeptide(L)'
;AVSMNRKGRRTAILDADITGPSIPKAFGIDTSQGVAVTPDGKLMMPAKSLEGVEIMSSNLLLDHNTDPVIWRGPVIAGAVKQFWSETLWQDIEYMFVDMPPGTGDVPLTVFQSLPVDGIIIVTSPQELVSMIVAKAVNMAKKMNIPIIGVVENMSYLKCPDCGKKISVFGESHIEEVASENGIRVLAQLPIDPKISQMVDAGRVEYLELPWLEGAVEAIQKL
;
A
#
# COMPACT_ATOMS: atom_id res chain seq x y z
N ALA A 1 0.59 -5.56 5.06
CA ALA A 1 0.29 -5.26 6.47
C ALA A 1 -0.46 -6.41 7.14
N VAL A 2 -1.64 -6.78 6.67
CA VAL A 2 -2.45 -7.88 7.27
C VAL A 2 -1.68 -9.19 7.38
N SER A 3 -0.95 -9.59 6.33
CA SER A 3 -0.14 -10.83 6.36
C SER A 3 0.99 -10.78 7.38
N MET A 4 1.61 -9.63 7.59
CA MET A 4 2.61 -9.43 8.63
C MET A 4 1.98 -9.44 10.03
N ASN A 5 0.83 -8.78 10.20
CA ASN A 5 0.09 -8.75 11.45
C ASN A 5 -0.31 -10.16 11.92
N ARG A 6 -0.79 -11.02 11.00
CA ARG A 6 -1.10 -12.44 11.27
C ARG A 6 0.12 -13.26 11.71
N LYS A 7 1.33 -12.84 11.34
CA LYS A 7 2.59 -13.45 11.83
C LYS A 7 3.01 -12.90 13.20
N GLY A 8 2.14 -12.16 13.88
CA GLY A 8 2.39 -11.61 15.21
C GLY A 8 3.24 -10.34 15.21
N ARG A 9 3.37 -9.67 14.05
CA ARG A 9 4.10 -8.39 13.95
C ARG A 9 3.15 -7.22 14.13
N ARG A 10 3.54 -6.24 14.91
CA ARG A 10 2.77 -5.00 15.07
C ARG A 10 2.95 -4.15 13.81
N THR A 11 1.85 -3.93 13.10
CA THR A 11 1.86 -3.25 11.81
C THR A 11 1.02 -2.00 11.81
N ALA A 12 1.45 -1.02 11.01
CA ALA A 12 0.69 0.17 10.72
C ALA A 12 0.61 0.44 9.22
N ILE A 13 -0.39 1.21 8.82
CA ILE A 13 -0.55 1.73 7.46
C ILE A 13 -0.71 3.24 7.52
N LEU A 14 0.13 3.93 6.77
CA LEU A 14 -0.01 5.35 6.48
C LEU A 14 -0.53 5.48 5.05
N ASP A 15 -1.80 5.88 4.92
CA ASP A 15 -2.46 6.12 3.63
C ASP A 15 -2.04 7.50 3.12
N ALA A 16 -1.07 7.50 2.22
CA ALA A 16 -0.51 8.69 1.60
C ALA A 16 -1.18 9.04 0.26
N ASP A 17 -2.13 8.24 -0.22
CA ASP A 17 -3.01 8.63 -1.35
C ASP A 17 -4.15 9.52 -0.86
N ILE A 18 -3.80 10.76 -0.54
CA ILE A 18 -4.72 11.74 0.03
C ILE A 18 -5.87 12.10 -0.93
N THR A 19 -5.66 11.92 -2.23
CA THR A 19 -6.65 12.26 -3.26
C THR A 19 -7.67 11.16 -3.49
N GLY A 20 -7.32 9.92 -3.19
CA GLY A 20 -8.19 8.75 -3.33
C GLY A 20 -8.03 7.75 -2.18
N PRO A 21 -8.10 8.21 -0.92
CA PRO A 21 -7.82 7.36 0.23
C PRO A 21 -8.83 6.21 0.31
N SER A 22 -8.33 4.98 0.42
CA SER A 22 -9.15 3.77 0.37
C SER A 22 -8.94 2.83 1.56
N ILE A 23 -7.87 3.01 2.31
CA ILE A 23 -7.47 2.10 3.39
C ILE A 23 -8.52 1.98 4.49
N PRO A 24 -9.09 3.07 5.07
CA PRO A 24 -10.10 2.94 6.11
C PRO A 24 -11.32 2.13 5.66
N LYS A 25 -11.78 2.33 4.41
CA LYS A 25 -12.90 1.57 3.83
C LYS A 25 -12.55 0.08 3.72
N ALA A 26 -11.37 -0.26 3.24
CA ALA A 26 -10.93 -1.65 3.08
C ALA A 26 -10.88 -2.41 4.43
N PHE A 27 -10.58 -1.70 5.51
CA PHE A 27 -10.55 -2.24 6.87
C PHE A 27 -11.87 -2.09 7.66
N GLY A 28 -12.91 -1.52 7.05
CA GLY A 28 -14.21 -1.32 7.70
C GLY A 28 -14.18 -0.33 8.86
N ILE A 29 -13.26 0.63 8.82
CA ILE A 29 -13.11 1.66 9.85
C ILE A 29 -14.19 2.73 9.63
N ASP A 30 -14.91 3.04 10.70
CA ASP A 30 -15.85 4.16 10.71
C ASP A 30 -15.10 5.49 10.78
N THR A 31 -15.14 6.24 9.70
CA THR A 31 -14.49 7.55 9.59
C THR A 31 -15.34 8.72 10.07
N SER A 32 -16.61 8.48 10.43
CA SER A 32 -17.55 9.53 10.86
C SER A 32 -17.19 10.16 12.20
N GLN A 33 -16.41 9.47 13.02
CA GLN A 33 -15.99 9.95 14.33
C GLN A 33 -14.74 10.86 14.28
N GLY A 34 -14.13 11.00 13.12
CA GLY A 34 -12.88 11.76 12.95
C GLY A 34 -11.68 11.14 13.64
N VAL A 35 -10.60 11.91 13.72
CA VAL A 35 -9.35 11.50 14.39
C VAL A 35 -9.41 11.91 15.86
N ALA A 36 -9.25 10.94 16.76
CA ALA A 36 -9.03 11.23 18.16
C ALA A 36 -7.64 11.84 18.37
N VAL A 37 -7.49 12.68 19.38
CA VAL A 37 -6.22 13.26 19.78
C VAL A 37 -5.85 12.83 21.18
N THR A 38 -4.57 12.88 21.52
CA THR A 38 -4.07 12.63 22.87
C THR A 38 -4.67 13.63 23.86
N PRO A 39 -4.75 13.32 25.18
CA PRO A 39 -5.34 14.21 26.18
C PRO A 39 -4.71 15.61 26.27
N ASP A 40 -3.43 15.73 25.87
CA ASP A 40 -2.72 17.01 25.78
C ASP A 40 -2.94 17.74 24.43
N GLY A 41 -3.70 17.15 23.52
CA GLY A 41 -4.03 17.71 22.20
C GLY A 41 -2.89 17.78 21.20
N LYS A 42 -1.76 17.11 21.46
CA LYS A 42 -0.55 17.27 20.65
C LYS A 42 -0.41 16.27 19.52
N LEU A 43 -0.90 15.05 19.71
CA LEU A 43 -0.76 13.96 18.73
C LEU A 43 -2.12 13.43 18.32
N MET A 44 -2.20 13.03 17.07
CA MET A 44 -3.32 12.27 16.53
C MET A 44 -3.22 10.82 17.00
N MET A 45 -4.34 10.19 17.27
CA MET A 45 -4.40 8.76 17.56
C MET A 45 -4.77 8.01 16.28
N PRO A 46 -4.00 7.01 15.84
CA PRO A 46 -4.36 6.22 14.67
C PRO A 46 -5.63 5.43 14.95
N ALA A 47 -6.45 5.23 13.91
CA ALA A 47 -7.54 4.26 14.00
C ALA A 47 -6.95 2.85 14.10
N LYS A 48 -7.65 1.95 14.80
CA LYS A 48 -7.25 0.54 14.92
C LYS A 48 -8.26 -0.34 14.20
N SER A 49 -7.75 -1.23 13.38
CA SER A 49 -8.55 -2.28 12.76
C SER A 49 -8.97 -3.35 13.77
N LEU A 50 -9.80 -4.31 13.36
CA LEU A 50 -10.25 -5.41 14.21
C LEU A 50 -9.09 -6.28 14.71
N GLU A 51 -8.09 -6.52 13.87
CA GLU A 51 -6.89 -7.31 14.20
C GLU A 51 -5.73 -6.46 14.74
N GLY A 52 -5.98 -5.17 15.00
CA GLY A 52 -5.02 -4.27 15.65
C GLY A 52 -4.02 -3.57 14.74
N VAL A 53 -4.23 -3.56 13.44
CA VAL A 53 -3.42 -2.73 12.52
C VAL A 53 -3.73 -1.26 12.78
N GLU A 54 -2.70 -0.45 13.00
CA GLU A 54 -2.85 1.00 13.18
C GLU A 54 -2.90 1.71 11.83
N ILE A 55 -3.87 2.62 11.65
CA ILE A 55 -4.14 3.25 10.37
C ILE A 55 -4.29 4.75 10.54
N MET A 56 -3.55 5.52 9.73
CA MET A 56 -3.75 6.95 9.55
C MET A 56 -4.01 7.25 8.08
N SER A 57 -5.09 8.00 7.83
CA SER A 57 -5.55 8.37 6.49
C SER A 57 -6.24 9.73 6.51
N SER A 58 -6.21 10.44 5.40
CA SER A 58 -6.93 11.72 5.25
C SER A 58 -8.45 11.58 5.40
N ASN A 59 -9.01 10.42 5.08
CA ASN A 59 -10.44 10.15 5.29
C ASN A 59 -10.89 10.25 6.75
N LEU A 60 -9.96 10.09 7.68
CA LEU A 60 -10.25 10.25 9.11
C LEU A 60 -10.36 11.73 9.53
N LEU A 61 -9.91 12.66 8.67
CA LEU A 61 -9.91 14.11 8.93
C LEU A 61 -11.03 14.87 8.20
N LEU A 62 -11.77 14.20 7.31
CA LEU A 62 -12.83 14.79 6.52
C LEU A 62 -14.18 14.64 7.25
N ASP A 63 -14.98 15.69 7.25
CA ASP A 63 -16.35 15.64 7.83
C ASP A 63 -17.26 14.69 7.04
N HIS A 64 -17.01 14.54 5.72
CA HIS A 64 -17.69 13.57 4.86
C HIS A 64 -16.72 12.88 3.92
N ASN A 65 -16.84 11.55 3.77
CA ASN A 65 -15.99 10.72 2.91
C ASN A 65 -16.07 11.08 1.41
N THR A 66 -17.05 11.90 1.02
CA THR A 66 -17.27 12.35 -0.36
C THR A 66 -16.77 13.77 -0.61
N ASP A 67 -16.23 14.43 0.40
CA ASP A 67 -15.73 15.79 0.23
C ASP A 67 -14.48 15.77 -0.64
N PRO A 68 -14.46 16.58 -1.72
CA PRO A 68 -13.30 16.62 -2.58
C PRO A 68 -12.13 17.32 -1.85
N VAL A 69 -11.04 16.58 -1.70
CA VAL A 69 -9.80 17.15 -1.16
C VAL A 69 -9.11 17.95 -2.27
N ILE A 70 -9.31 19.27 -2.28
CA ILE A 70 -8.66 20.19 -3.23
C ILE A 70 -7.35 20.68 -2.62
N TRP A 71 -6.41 19.78 -2.38
CA TRP A 71 -5.10 20.17 -1.89
C TRP A 71 -4.09 20.22 -3.04
N ARG A 72 -3.25 21.24 -3.02
CA ARG A 72 -2.12 21.33 -3.95
C ARG A 72 -0.95 20.48 -3.45
N GLY A 73 -0.09 20.01 -4.36
CA GLY A 73 1.03 19.10 -4.06
C GLY A 73 1.82 19.41 -2.78
N PRO A 74 2.26 20.66 -2.52
CA PRO A 74 2.99 20.99 -1.28
C PRO A 74 2.18 20.79 0.00
N VAL A 75 0.85 20.98 -0.05
CA VAL A 75 -0.04 20.78 1.10
C VAL A 75 -0.22 19.29 1.37
N ILE A 76 -0.41 18.48 0.32
CA ILE A 76 -0.49 17.01 0.40
C ILE A 76 0.80 16.46 1.00
N ALA A 77 1.95 16.90 0.51
CA ALA A 77 3.25 16.50 1.01
C ALA A 77 3.44 16.86 2.50
N GLY A 78 2.97 18.03 2.90
CA GLY A 78 2.94 18.45 4.31
C GLY A 78 2.07 17.55 5.18
N ALA A 79 0.88 17.20 4.70
CA ALA A 79 -0.05 16.32 5.42
C ALA A 79 0.54 14.91 5.65
N VAL A 80 1.17 14.32 4.64
CA VAL A 80 1.83 13.00 4.78
C VAL A 80 2.93 13.04 5.83
N LYS A 81 3.74 14.11 5.83
CA LYS A 81 4.77 14.31 6.85
C LYS A 81 4.17 14.47 8.25
N GLN A 82 3.07 15.22 8.36
CA GLN A 82 2.36 15.42 9.61
C GLN A 82 1.77 14.12 10.13
N PHE A 83 1.16 13.30 9.27
CA PHE A 83 0.64 11.97 9.63
C PHE A 83 1.75 11.06 10.17
N TRP A 84 2.96 11.16 9.63
CA TRP A 84 4.09 10.43 10.16
C TRP A 84 4.53 10.96 11.53
N SER A 85 4.74 12.27 11.67
CA SER A 85 5.43 12.87 12.84
C SER A 85 4.50 13.24 13.99
N GLU A 86 3.20 13.45 13.74
CA GLU A 86 2.22 13.92 14.72
C GLU A 86 1.14 12.85 15.04
N THR A 87 1.37 11.60 14.66
CA THR A 87 0.56 10.45 15.05
C THR A 87 1.26 9.65 16.15
N LEU A 88 0.50 9.28 17.18
CA LEU A 88 1.00 8.44 18.26
C LEU A 88 1.00 6.97 17.83
N TRP A 89 2.04 6.57 17.10
CA TRP A 89 2.27 5.17 16.74
C TRP A 89 2.72 4.37 17.95
N GLN A 90 2.11 3.19 18.20
CA GLN A 90 2.38 2.39 19.41
C GLN A 90 3.21 1.14 19.05
N ASP A 91 4.51 1.21 19.36
CA ASP A 91 5.44 0.06 19.25
C ASP A 91 5.40 -0.65 17.87
N ILE A 92 5.20 0.08 16.79
CA ILE A 92 5.09 -0.47 15.43
C ILE A 92 6.44 -1.03 14.98
N GLU A 93 6.44 -2.28 14.49
CA GLU A 93 7.60 -2.95 13.91
C GLU A 93 7.67 -2.73 12.39
N TYR A 94 6.52 -2.69 11.72
CA TYR A 94 6.44 -2.51 10.27
C TYR A 94 5.37 -1.49 9.92
N MET A 95 5.77 -0.44 9.23
CA MET A 95 4.85 0.53 8.66
C MET A 95 4.80 0.39 7.15
N PHE A 96 3.60 0.32 6.62
CA PHE A 96 3.33 0.31 5.19
C PHE A 96 2.80 1.69 4.78
N VAL A 97 3.46 2.31 3.81
CA VAL A 97 3.02 3.59 3.26
C VAL A 97 2.36 3.32 1.91
N ASP A 98 1.05 3.51 1.83
CA ASP A 98 0.28 3.40 0.60
C ASP A 98 0.34 4.72 -0.16
N MET A 99 0.98 4.72 -1.33
CA MET A 99 1.27 5.92 -2.08
C MET A 99 0.36 6.05 -3.31
N PRO A 100 0.05 7.29 -3.73
CA PRO A 100 -0.65 7.50 -4.99
C PRO A 100 0.18 6.95 -6.17
N PRO A 101 -0.47 6.63 -7.30
CA PRO A 101 0.24 6.12 -8.46
C PRO A 101 1.22 7.14 -9.04
N GLY A 102 2.31 6.65 -9.60
CA GLY A 102 3.31 7.45 -10.31
C GLY A 102 4.49 7.89 -9.46
N THR A 103 5.21 8.91 -9.94
CA THR A 103 6.46 9.42 -9.39
C THR A 103 6.38 10.92 -9.06
N GLY A 104 5.23 11.37 -8.60
CA GLY A 104 4.95 12.77 -8.29
C GLY A 104 5.49 13.24 -6.93
N ASP A 105 4.94 14.37 -6.44
CA ASP A 105 5.43 15.04 -5.23
C ASP A 105 5.28 14.20 -3.96
N VAL A 106 4.22 13.39 -3.86
CA VAL A 106 3.97 12.57 -2.65
C VAL A 106 5.02 11.48 -2.49
N PRO A 107 5.31 10.61 -3.48
CA PRO A 107 6.42 9.67 -3.41
C PRO A 107 7.75 10.34 -3.08
N LEU A 108 8.07 11.47 -3.70
CA LEU A 108 9.30 12.21 -3.41
C LEU A 108 9.35 12.67 -1.94
N THR A 109 8.24 13.17 -1.42
CA THR A 109 8.16 13.63 -0.02
C THR A 109 8.30 12.48 0.96
N VAL A 110 7.65 11.34 0.70
CA VAL A 110 7.80 10.12 1.49
C VAL A 110 9.28 9.74 1.55
N PHE A 111 9.94 9.63 0.41
CA PHE A 111 11.34 9.22 0.33
C PHE A 111 12.34 10.22 0.93
N GLN A 112 11.99 11.50 1.01
CA GLN A 112 12.84 12.54 1.60
C GLN A 112 12.58 12.76 3.09
N SER A 113 11.39 12.41 3.58
CA SER A 113 10.95 12.79 4.92
C SER A 113 10.75 11.62 5.88
N LEU A 114 10.52 10.40 5.36
CA LEU A 114 10.32 9.21 6.15
C LEU A 114 11.55 8.29 6.06
N PRO A 115 11.89 7.55 7.10
CA PRO A 115 12.98 6.57 7.09
C PRO A 115 12.52 5.29 6.37
N VAL A 116 12.49 5.32 5.04
CA VAL A 116 12.02 4.20 4.22
C VAL A 116 13.11 3.15 4.07
N ASP A 117 12.88 1.93 4.56
CA ASP A 117 13.81 0.80 4.46
C ASP A 117 13.78 0.13 3.09
N GLY A 118 12.69 0.24 2.35
CA GLY A 118 12.58 -0.32 1.01
C GLY A 118 11.26 -0.08 0.32
N ILE A 119 11.23 -0.35 -0.99
CA ILE A 119 10.08 -0.13 -1.86
C ILE A 119 9.63 -1.45 -2.47
N ILE A 120 8.32 -1.69 -2.45
CA ILE A 120 7.66 -2.71 -3.27
C ILE A 120 6.96 -2.00 -4.42
N ILE A 121 7.32 -2.37 -5.64
CA ILE A 121 6.67 -1.86 -6.85
C ILE A 121 5.45 -2.74 -7.12
N VAL A 122 4.27 -2.12 -7.25
CA VAL A 122 3.05 -2.84 -7.61
C VAL A 122 2.63 -2.46 -9.03
N THR A 123 2.36 -3.46 -9.84
CA THR A 123 2.00 -3.28 -11.25
C THR A 123 0.93 -4.28 -11.69
N SER A 124 0.48 -4.20 -12.94
CA SER A 124 -0.47 -5.14 -13.58
C SER A 124 0.06 -5.52 -14.96
N PRO A 125 -0.35 -6.67 -15.56
CA PRO A 125 0.18 -7.16 -16.83
C PRO A 125 -0.34 -6.32 -18.01
N GLN A 126 0.27 -5.17 -18.27
CA GLN A 126 -0.04 -4.27 -19.37
C GLN A 126 1.24 -3.90 -20.12
N GLU A 127 1.14 -3.52 -21.40
CA GLU A 127 2.30 -3.20 -22.25
C GLU A 127 3.23 -2.10 -21.70
N LEU A 128 2.70 -1.18 -20.87
CA LEU A 128 3.47 -0.10 -20.26
C LEU A 128 4.22 -0.47 -18.98
N VAL A 129 4.15 -1.73 -18.54
CA VAL A 129 4.76 -2.21 -17.27
C VAL A 129 6.26 -1.92 -17.23
N SER A 130 6.99 -2.23 -18.30
CA SER A 130 8.44 -2.00 -18.38
C SER A 130 8.79 -0.53 -18.09
N MET A 131 8.05 0.40 -18.67
CA MET A 131 8.29 1.84 -18.46
C MET A 131 7.95 2.27 -17.02
N ILE A 132 6.86 1.76 -16.45
CA ILE A 132 6.43 2.08 -15.07
C ILE A 132 7.47 1.57 -14.07
N VAL A 133 7.86 0.30 -14.21
CA VAL A 133 8.88 -0.32 -13.36
C VAL A 133 10.21 0.41 -13.49
N ALA A 134 10.67 0.70 -14.71
CA ALA A 134 11.92 1.42 -14.93
C ALA A 134 11.91 2.83 -14.30
N LYS A 135 10.80 3.57 -14.37
CA LYS A 135 10.66 4.88 -13.70
C LYS A 135 10.77 4.75 -12.18
N ALA A 136 10.07 3.77 -11.58
CA ALA A 136 10.13 3.54 -10.14
C ALA A 136 11.53 3.12 -9.70
N VAL A 137 12.20 2.24 -10.44
CA VAL A 137 13.59 1.81 -10.19
C VAL A 137 14.55 2.99 -10.26
N ASN A 138 14.43 3.84 -11.30
CA ASN A 138 15.28 5.01 -11.45
C ASN A 138 15.07 6.03 -10.33
N MET A 139 13.84 6.21 -9.86
CA MET A 139 13.53 7.08 -8.73
C MET A 139 14.16 6.52 -7.44
N ALA A 140 13.94 5.24 -7.15
CA ALA A 140 14.51 4.57 -5.99
C ALA A 140 16.04 4.69 -5.94
N LYS A 141 16.70 4.44 -7.09
CA LYS A 141 18.17 4.60 -7.23
C LYS A 141 18.61 6.04 -6.95
N LYS A 142 17.92 7.04 -7.48
CA LYS A 142 18.24 8.46 -7.23
C LYS A 142 18.07 8.86 -5.77
N MET A 143 17.12 8.24 -5.07
CA MET A 143 16.83 8.48 -3.66
C MET A 143 17.65 7.57 -2.74
N ASN A 144 18.47 6.67 -3.29
CA ASN A 144 19.24 5.67 -2.57
C ASN A 144 18.41 4.78 -1.64
N ILE A 145 17.22 4.37 -2.11
CA ILE A 145 16.29 3.51 -1.37
C ILE A 145 16.32 2.11 -1.97
N PRO A 146 16.46 1.06 -1.18
CA PRO A 146 16.43 -0.31 -1.65
C PRO A 146 15.08 -0.68 -2.31
N ILE A 147 15.13 -1.50 -3.36
CA ILE A 147 13.91 -2.10 -3.94
C ILE A 147 13.83 -3.53 -3.44
N ILE A 148 12.79 -3.84 -2.67
CA ILE A 148 12.53 -5.18 -2.15
C ILE A 148 12.16 -6.12 -3.30
N GLY A 149 11.35 -5.63 -4.23
CA GLY A 149 10.95 -6.34 -5.44
C GLY A 149 9.67 -5.78 -6.05
N VAL A 150 9.10 -6.55 -6.97
CA VAL A 150 7.86 -6.20 -7.69
C VAL A 150 6.77 -7.23 -7.42
N VAL A 151 5.53 -6.74 -7.29
CA VAL A 151 4.31 -7.54 -7.22
C VAL A 151 3.46 -7.23 -8.45
N GLU A 152 3.09 -8.25 -9.19
CA GLU A 152 2.14 -8.11 -10.30
C GLU A 152 0.73 -8.46 -9.82
N ASN A 153 -0.15 -7.47 -9.74
CA ASN A 153 -1.56 -7.66 -9.44
C ASN A 153 -2.34 -7.96 -10.71
N MET A 154 -3.46 -8.68 -10.59
CA MET A 154 -4.31 -9.07 -11.73
C MET A 154 -3.57 -9.83 -12.83
N SER A 155 -2.57 -10.63 -12.46
CA SER A 155 -1.66 -11.31 -13.38
C SER A 155 -2.39 -12.34 -14.27
N TYR A 156 -3.37 -13.03 -13.74
CA TYR A 156 -4.15 -14.03 -14.45
C TYR A 156 -5.51 -14.26 -13.80
N LEU A 157 -6.45 -14.80 -14.56
CA LEU A 157 -7.70 -15.37 -14.06
C LEU A 157 -7.57 -16.91 -13.99
N LYS A 158 -7.99 -17.50 -12.87
CA LYS A 158 -8.09 -18.95 -12.77
C LYS A 158 -9.49 -19.39 -13.17
N CYS A 159 -9.60 -20.22 -14.23
CA CYS A 159 -10.88 -20.76 -14.67
C CYS A 159 -11.54 -21.54 -13.51
N PRO A 160 -12.80 -21.24 -13.15
CA PRO A 160 -13.47 -21.93 -12.06
C PRO A 160 -13.74 -23.42 -12.34
N ASP A 161 -13.90 -23.80 -13.61
CA ASP A 161 -14.26 -25.16 -14.00
C ASP A 161 -13.04 -26.08 -14.10
N CYS A 162 -11.95 -25.63 -14.74
CA CYS A 162 -10.80 -26.50 -15.04
C CYS A 162 -9.49 -26.03 -14.38
N GLY A 163 -9.47 -24.91 -13.67
CA GLY A 163 -8.29 -24.39 -12.99
C GLY A 163 -7.21 -23.80 -13.92
N LYS A 164 -7.40 -23.79 -15.24
CA LYS A 164 -6.43 -23.22 -16.20
C LYS A 164 -6.26 -21.73 -15.96
N LYS A 165 -5.02 -21.26 -15.99
CA LYS A 165 -4.70 -19.82 -15.95
C LYS A 165 -5.02 -19.20 -17.31
N ILE A 166 -5.69 -18.06 -17.29
CA ILE A 166 -6.09 -17.27 -18.46
C ILE A 166 -5.45 -15.89 -18.31
N SER A 167 -4.65 -15.47 -19.25
CA SER A 167 -4.01 -14.16 -19.29
C SER A 167 -5.01 -13.14 -19.88
N VAL A 168 -5.78 -12.49 -19.01
CA VAL A 168 -6.87 -11.58 -19.43
C VAL A 168 -6.33 -10.32 -20.10
N PHE A 169 -5.16 -9.84 -19.65
CA PHE A 169 -4.51 -8.63 -20.16
C PHE A 169 -3.31 -8.92 -21.06
N GLY A 170 -3.23 -10.11 -21.65
CA GLY A 170 -2.05 -10.59 -22.38
C GLY A 170 -1.11 -11.41 -21.50
N GLU A 171 -0.04 -11.91 -22.10
CA GLU A 171 0.98 -12.65 -21.37
C GLU A 171 1.78 -11.70 -20.47
N SER A 172 2.11 -12.17 -19.26
CA SER A 172 2.93 -11.39 -18.34
C SER A 172 4.39 -11.42 -18.76
N HIS A 173 5.01 -10.25 -18.81
CA HIS A 173 6.45 -10.07 -19.05
C HIS A 173 7.18 -9.64 -17.77
N ILE A 174 6.57 -9.79 -16.60
CA ILE A 174 7.13 -9.24 -15.35
C ILE A 174 8.46 -9.85 -14.97
N GLU A 175 8.70 -11.13 -15.27
CA GLU A 175 9.96 -11.81 -14.99
C GLU A 175 11.12 -11.21 -15.84
N GLU A 176 10.86 -10.94 -17.12
CA GLU A 176 11.82 -10.31 -18.03
C GLU A 176 12.13 -8.89 -17.55
N VAL A 177 11.08 -8.09 -17.29
CA VAL A 177 11.21 -6.70 -16.80
C VAL A 177 11.94 -6.64 -15.46
N ALA A 178 11.64 -7.54 -14.55
CA ALA A 178 12.30 -7.63 -13.25
C ALA A 178 13.80 -7.97 -13.42
N SER A 179 14.11 -8.96 -14.27
CA SER A 179 15.49 -9.37 -14.57
C SER A 179 16.31 -8.24 -15.19
N GLU A 180 15.76 -7.53 -16.19
CA GLU A 180 16.41 -6.37 -16.83
C GLU A 180 16.74 -5.24 -15.85
N ASN A 181 15.92 -5.07 -14.82
CA ASN A 181 16.10 -4.02 -13.81
C ASN A 181 16.87 -4.49 -12.56
N GLY A 182 17.25 -5.77 -12.49
CA GLY A 182 17.97 -6.35 -11.36
C GLY A 182 17.13 -6.42 -10.07
N ILE A 183 15.81 -6.55 -10.20
CA ILE A 183 14.86 -6.73 -9.10
C ILE A 183 14.20 -8.11 -9.20
N ARG A 184 13.60 -8.58 -8.13
CA ARG A 184 12.92 -9.89 -8.12
C ARG A 184 11.41 -9.75 -8.11
N VAL A 185 10.71 -10.69 -8.72
CA VAL A 185 9.27 -10.85 -8.60
C VAL A 185 8.96 -11.49 -7.25
N LEU A 186 8.15 -10.79 -6.44
CA LEU A 186 7.76 -11.23 -5.11
C LEU A 186 6.46 -12.02 -5.12
N ALA A 187 5.54 -11.63 -6.01
CA ALA A 187 4.24 -12.27 -6.14
C ALA A 187 3.58 -11.94 -7.48
N GLN A 188 2.77 -12.89 -7.95
CA GLN A 188 1.81 -12.69 -9.05
C GLN A 188 0.42 -13.06 -8.53
N LEU A 189 -0.48 -12.06 -8.41
CA LEU A 189 -1.80 -12.25 -7.83
C LEU A 189 -2.84 -12.49 -8.94
N PRO A 190 -3.78 -13.42 -8.73
CA PRO A 190 -4.87 -13.63 -9.67
C PRO A 190 -5.89 -12.50 -9.63
N ILE A 191 -6.68 -12.42 -10.70
CA ILE A 191 -7.97 -11.73 -10.68
C ILE A 191 -8.92 -12.61 -9.88
N ASP A 192 -9.28 -12.17 -8.68
CA ASP A 192 -10.22 -12.88 -7.80
C ASP A 192 -11.32 -11.92 -7.33
N PRO A 193 -12.57 -12.07 -7.82
CA PRO A 193 -13.69 -11.24 -7.39
C PRO A 193 -13.93 -11.25 -5.87
N LYS A 194 -13.53 -12.32 -5.17
CA LYS A 194 -13.66 -12.42 -3.73
C LYS A 194 -12.80 -11.35 -3.02
N ILE A 195 -11.62 -11.03 -3.56
CA ILE A 195 -10.76 -9.97 -3.00
C ILE A 195 -11.52 -8.64 -3.03
N SER A 196 -12.04 -8.24 -4.19
CA SER A 196 -12.80 -6.98 -4.33
C SER A 196 -14.02 -6.94 -3.42
N GLN A 197 -14.81 -8.02 -3.37
CA GLN A 197 -15.99 -8.11 -2.52
C GLN A 197 -15.64 -7.95 -1.03
N MET A 198 -14.56 -8.57 -0.57
CA MET A 198 -14.15 -8.47 0.83
C MET A 198 -13.61 -7.07 1.16
N VAL A 199 -12.85 -6.46 0.26
CA VAL A 199 -12.36 -5.08 0.41
C VAL A 199 -13.52 -4.10 0.44
N ASP A 200 -14.47 -4.20 -0.48
CA ASP A 200 -15.67 -3.36 -0.52
C ASP A 200 -16.55 -3.51 0.72
N ALA A 201 -16.57 -4.70 1.31
CA ALA A 201 -17.27 -4.99 2.55
C ALA A 201 -16.50 -4.55 3.83
N GLY A 202 -15.32 -3.95 3.70
CA GLY A 202 -14.47 -3.56 4.84
C GLY A 202 -13.88 -4.75 5.60
N ARG A 203 -13.62 -5.86 4.90
CA ARG A 203 -13.21 -7.13 5.49
C ARG A 203 -11.89 -7.66 4.96
N VAL A 204 -10.97 -6.77 4.60
CA VAL A 204 -9.66 -7.14 4.05
C VAL A 204 -8.87 -8.07 4.98
N GLU A 205 -9.05 -7.91 6.29
CA GLU A 205 -8.38 -8.73 7.30
C GLU A 205 -8.81 -10.21 7.31
N TYR A 206 -9.93 -10.57 6.67
CA TYR A 206 -10.38 -11.96 6.55
C TYR A 206 -9.88 -12.64 5.26
N LEU A 207 -9.16 -11.90 4.39
CA LEU A 207 -8.59 -12.46 3.17
C LEU A 207 -7.32 -13.26 3.48
N GLU A 208 -7.26 -14.47 2.95
CA GLU A 208 -6.02 -15.24 2.88
C GLU A 208 -5.41 -15.07 1.49
N LEU A 209 -4.19 -14.53 1.45
CA LEU A 209 -3.47 -14.23 0.22
C LEU A 209 -2.14 -15.01 0.18
N PRO A 210 -2.19 -16.33 -0.07
CA PRO A 210 -1.00 -17.18 -0.03
C PRO A 210 0.05 -16.76 -1.08
N TRP A 211 -0.37 -16.07 -2.13
CA TRP A 211 0.55 -15.54 -3.15
C TRP A 211 1.51 -14.46 -2.61
N LEU A 212 1.19 -13.82 -1.49
CA LEU A 212 2.03 -12.77 -0.87
C LEU A 212 3.11 -13.32 0.05
N GLU A 213 3.21 -14.64 0.25
CA GLU A 213 4.20 -15.22 1.17
C GLU A 213 5.63 -14.82 0.79
N GLY A 214 5.98 -14.83 -0.51
CA GLY A 214 7.30 -14.37 -0.98
C GLY A 214 7.58 -12.89 -0.66
N ALA A 215 6.56 -12.03 -0.71
CA ALA A 215 6.69 -10.63 -0.32
C ALA A 215 6.88 -10.49 1.20
N VAL A 216 6.12 -11.23 1.99
CA VAL A 216 6.23 -11.27 3.46
C VAL A 216 7.62 -11.71 3.90
N GLU A 217 8.14 -12.81 3.33
CA GLU A 217 9.51 -13.28 3.62
C GLU A 217 10.58 -12.26 3.23
N ALA A 218 10.37 -11.55 2.14
CA ALA A 218 11.31 -10.53 1.69
C ALA A 218 11.35 -9.34 2.65
N ILE A 219 10.20 -8.90 3.15
CA ILE A 219 10.08 -7.81 4.14
C ILE A 219 10.70 -8.21 5.47
N GLN A 220 10.51 -9.46 5.93
CA GLN A 220 11.08 -9.93 7.18
C GLN A 220 12.61 -10.03 7.20
N LYS A 221 13.26 -9.91 6.05
CA LYS A 221 14.72 -9.95 5.90
C LYS A 221 15.38 -8.57 5.84
N LEU A 222 14.57 -7.50 5.90
CA LEU A 222 15.07 -6.13 6.06
C LEU A 222 15.57 -5.91 7.48
#